data_f768e2311e57105dab02313016f74951
#
_entry.id   f768e2311e57105dab02313016f74951
#
_cell.length_a   1.000
_cell.length_b   1.000
_cell.length_c   1.000
_cell.angle_alpha   90.00
_cell.angle_beta   90.00
_cell.angle_gamma   90.00
#
_symmetry.space_group_name_H-M   'P 1'
#
loop_
_entity.id
_entity.type
_entity.pdbx_description
1 polymer ?
#
loop_
_entity_poly.entity_id
_entity_poly.type
_entity_poly.pdbx_seq_one_letter_code
_entity_poly.pdbx_strand_id
1 'polypeptide(L)'
;MQKKKKKKRGRKAAVIIIVVVLVLLALGVAYLVLRQIGRLDREASRIARMDMAEETVDRTVYASGGYGQVEDTIKAYMEEYVNTLQAARGVLQEEEFSNLLSADNLEADGPGFEASLAYLEEKQAEADADFEKLLKMAEEEEIMAAIEGKGINAYFRFLYRREMLDTLQPAMFTEEELQTARDSINASIESRRGLLTFLAEQQEHWELVNGRVNFDADE
;
A
#
# COMPACT_ATOMS: atom_id res chain seq x y z
N MET A 1 51.12 34.65 50.22
CA MET A 1 51.04 33.52 49.24
C MET A 1 49.64 32.85 49.13
N GLN A 2 48.61 33.29 49.79
CA GLN A 2 47.27 32.62 49.79
C GLN A 2 46.32 32.99 48.62
N LYS A 3 46.45 34.14 47.96
CA LYS A 3 45.54 34.56 46.88
C LYS A 3 45.65 33.76 45.58
N LYS A 4 46.79 33.17 45.23
CA LYS A 4 46.97 32.36 43.99
C LYS A 4 46.31 30.97 44.05
N LYS A 5 46.14 30.36 45.22
CA LYS A 5 45.52 29.01 45.37
C LYS A 5 44.01 29.06 45.23
N LYS A 6 43.32 30.14 45.65
CA LYS A 6 41.84 30.32 45.51
C LYS A 6 41.42 30.47 44.03
N LYS A 7 42.23 31.18 43.21
CA LYS A 7 41.92 31.43 41.79
C LYS A 7 42.03 30.15 40.91
N LYS A 8 42.93 29.22 41.27
CA LYS A 8 43.06 27.89 40.58
C LYS A 8 41.90 26.92 40.94
N ARG A 9 41.35 26.98 42.17
CA ARG A 9 40.24 26.15 42.62
C ARG A 9 38.92 26.55 41.91
N GLY A 10 38.67 27.86 41.74
CA GLY A 10 37.47 28.36 41.01
C GLY A 10 37.49 27.99 39.53
N ARG A 11 38.65 28.04 38.86
CA ARG A 11 38.77 27.59 37.45
C ARG A 11 38.50 26.08 37.27
N LYS A 12 38.95 25.22 38.20
CA LYS A 12 38.68 23.78 38.14
C LYS A 12 37.20 23.49 38.35
N ALA A 13 36.53 24.18 39.27
CA ALA A 13 35.11 24.05 39.52
C ALA A 13 34.28 24.53 38.31
N ALA A 14 34.66 25.63 37.69
CA ALA A 14 34.01 26.11 36.47
C ALA A 14 34.12 25.12 35.28
N VAL A 15 35.29 24.55 35.09
CA VAL A 15 35.51 23.51 34.04
C VAL A 15 34.65 22.28 34.31
N ILE A 16 34.57 21.80 35.54
CA ILE A 16 33.72 20.66 35.91
C ILE A 16 32.24 20.95 35.61
N ILE A 17 31.77 22.14 35.99
CA ILE A 17 30.38 22.53 35.70
C ILE A 17 30.08 22.55 34.18
N ILE A 18 30.99 23.12 33.38
CA ILE A 18 30.86 23.14 31.91
C ILE A 18 30.79 21.72 31.35
N VAL A 19 31.69 20.83 31.81
CA VAL A 19 31.69 19.44 31.35
C VAL A 19 30.39 18.73 31.73
N VAL A 20 29.87 18.92 32.95
CA VAL A 20 28.60 18.33 33.39
C VAL A 20 27.44 18.86 32.53
N VAL A 21 27.40 20.17 32.26
CA VAL A 21 26.35 20.75 31.39
C VAL A 21 26.40 20.17 29.96
N LEU A 22 27.60 20.03 29.38
CA LEU A 22 27.78 19.44 28.05
C LEU A 22 27.34 17.97 28.01
N VAL A 23 27.65 17.20 29.05
CA VAL A 23 27.21 15.81 29.17
C VAL A 23 25.68 15.73 29.27
N LEU A 24 25.06 16.58 30.10
CA LEU A 24 23.58 16.61 30.21
C LEU A 24 22.91 17.01 28.89
N LEU A 25 23.48 17.97 28.16
CA LEU A 25 22.98 18.37 26.83
C LEU A 25 23.13 17.21 25.84
N ALA A 26 24.27 16.51 25.82
CA ALA A 26 24.48 15.35 24.95
C ALA A 26 23.49 14.22 25.25
N LEU A 27 23.23 13.93 26.53
CA LEU A 27 22.23 12.95 26.95
C LEU A 27 20.82 13.38 26.56
N GLY A 28 20.48 14.65 26.70
CA GLY A 28 19.20 15.20 26.25
C GLY A 28 18.98 15.04 24.74
N VAL A 29 19.99 15.36 23.93
CA VAL A 29 19.95 15.17 22.48
C VAL A 29 19.82 13.69 22.13
N ALA A 30 20.61 12.81 22.74
CA ALA A 30 20.53 11.37 22.52
C ALA A 30 19.13 10.82 22.85
N TYR A 31 18.54 11.26 23.95
CA TYR A 31 17.17 10.87 24.32
C TYR A 31 16.14 11.32 23.26
N LEU A 32 16.24 12.55 22.77
CA LEU A 32 15.33 13.04 21.73
C LEU A 32 15.44 12.23 20.43
N VAL A 33 16.68 11.91 20.00
CA VAL A 33 16.95 11.08 18.83
C VAL A 33 16.34 9.70 18.99
N LEU A 34 16.61 9.02 20.11
CA LEU A 34 16.07 7.68 20.40
C LEU A 34 14.54 7.69 20.43
N ARG A 35 13.94 8.75 20.98
CA ARG A 35 12.48 8.90 20.99
C ARG A 35 11.90 9.01 19.57
N GLN A 36 12.55 9.75 18.65
CA GLN A 36 12.10 9.87 17.27
C GLN A 36 12.23 8.56 16.50
N ILE A 37 13.37 7.87 16.64
CA ILE A 37 13.58 6.55 16.05
C ILE A 37 12.50 5.57 16.55
N GLY A 38 12.27 5.51 17.86
CA GLY A 38 11.25 4.62 18.42
C GLY A 38 9.80 4.98 18.06
N ARG A 39 9.53 6.20 17.56
CA ARG A 39 8.24 6.54 16.95
C ARG A 39 8.14 5.96 15.54
N LEU A 40 9.19 6.14 14.74
CA LEU A 40 9.27 5.60 13.39
C LEU A 40 9.10 4.09 13.37
N ASP A 41 9.88 3.37 14.22
CA ASP A 41 9.77 1.91 14.40
C ASP A 41 8.34 1.46 14.75
N ARG A 42 7.66 2.19 15.66
CA ARG A 42 6.27 1.85 16.05
C ARG A 42 5.30 2.03 14.90
N GLU A 43 5.43 3.11 14.13
CA GLU A 43 4.54 3.37 12.98
C GLU A 43 4.77 2.35 11.86
N ALA A 44 6.03 2.05 11.52
CA ALA A 44 6.34 0.99 10.56
C ALA A 44 5.78 -0.37 11.01
N SER A 45 5.99 -0.73 12.30
CA SER A 45 5.45 -1.96 12.87
C SER A 45 3.92 -1.98 12.94
N ARG A 46 3.26 -0.84 13.07
CA ARG A 46 1.79 -0.73 13.04
C ARG A 46 1.27 -1.01 11.62
N ILE A 47 1.88 -0.38 10.62
CA ILE A 47 1.53 -0.59 9.21
C ILE A 47 1.80 -2.05 8.80
N ALA A 48 2.92 -2.63 9.21
CA ALA A 48 3.26 -4.03 8.91
C ALA A 48 2.27 -5.06 9.47
N ARG A 49 1.46 -4.68 10.47
CA ARG A 49 0.47 -5.57 11.11
C ARG A 49 -0.97 -5.27 10.71
N MET A 50 -1.21 -4.22 9.94
CA MET A 50 -2.56 -3.90 9.48
C MET A 50 -3.03 -4.92 8.45
N ASP A 51 -4.33 -5.10 8.35
CA ASP A 51 -4.91 -5.83 7.23
C ASP A 51 -4.94 -4.92 5.99
N MET A 52 -3.95 -5.07 5.12
CA MET A 52 -3.79 -4.25 3.91
C MET A 52 -4.96 -4.41 2.93
N ALA A 53 -5.77 -5.46 3.08
CA ALA A 53 -6.93 -5.69 2.24
C ALA A 53 -8.18 -4.90 2.67
N GLU A 54 -8.26 -4.52 3.97
CA GLU A 54 -9.46 -3.94 4.56
C GLU A 54 -9.20 -2.57 5.21
N GLU A 55 -7.95 -2.32 5.69
CA GLU A 55 -7.61 -1.12 6.43
C GLU A 55 -6.94 -0.08 5.52
N THR A 56 -7.00 1.19 5.95
CA THR A 56 -6.32 2.31 5.29
C THR A 56 -5.15 2.82 6.12
N VAL A 57 -4.11 3.33 5.46
CA VAL A 57 -2.93 3.88 6.13
C VAL A 57 -3.26 5.23 6.77
N ASP A 58 -3.05 5.37 8.09
CA ASP A 58 -3.13 6.65 8.78
C ASP A 58 -1.96 7.57 8.36
N ARG A 59 -2.28 8.68 7.68
CA ARG A 59 -1.32 9.66 7.17
C ARG A 59 -0.83 10.66 8.23
N THR A 60 -1.30 10.57 9.48
CA THR A 60 -0.84 11.46 10.55
C THR A 60 0.65 11.24 10.82
N VAL A 61 1.47 12.29 10.67
CA VAL A 61 2.92 12.26 10.95
C VAL A 61 3.17 12.60 12.40
N TYR A 62 3.76 11.69 13.15
CA TYR A 62 4.02 11.83 14.60
C TYR A 62 5.46 12.21 14.92
N ALA A 63 6.41 11.93 14.03
CA ALA A 63 7.79 12.35 14.17
C ALA A 63 7.99 13.79 13.66
N SER A 64 9.15 14.38 13.89
CA SER A 64 9.46 15.74 13.50
C SER A 64 10.78 15.87 12.72
N GLY A 65 10.93 16.97 11.97
CA GLY A 65 12.12 17.23 11.16
C GLY A 65 12.36 16.14 10.13
N GLY A 66 13.61 15.70 9.95
CA GLY A 66 13.97 14.64 8.99
C GLY A 66 13.32 13.29 9.30
N TYR A 67 13.04 12.96 10.57
CA TYR A 67 12.28 11.77 10.96
C TYR A 67 10.83 11.85 10.48
N GLY A 68 10.21 13.02 10.57
CA GLY A 68 8.85 13.26 10.03
C GLY A 68 8.79 13.13 8.52
N GLN A 69 9.84 13.57 7.80
CA GLN A 69 9.93 13.39 6.36
C GLN A 69 10.04 11.90 5.97
N VAL A 70 10.81 11.11 6.74
CA VAL A 70 10.91 9.66 6.56
C VAL A 70 9.55 9.00 6.81
N GLU A 71 8.89 9.33 7.94
CA GLU A 71 7.58 8.78 8.29
C GLU A 71 6.53 9.11 7.23
N ASP A 72 6.46 10.36 6.76
CA ASP A 72 5.53 10.78 5.71
C ASP A 72 5.78 10.02 4.39
N THR A 73 7.06 9.82 4.03
CA THR A 73 7.41 9.06 2.82
C THR A 73 7.00 7.60 2.92
N ILE A 74 7.23 6.95 4.07
CA ILE A 74 6.80 5.58 4.33
C ILE A 74 5.28 5.48 4.21
N LYS A 75 4.55 6.36 4.90
CA LYS A 75 3.08 6.35 4.91
C LYS A 75 2.49 6.63 3.53
N ALA A 76 3.09 7.54 2.75
CA ALA A 76 2.67 7.81 1.37
C ALA A 76 2.83 6.58 0.48
N TYR A 77 3.98 5.92 0.57
CA TYR A 77 4.27 4.73 -0.21
C TYR A 77 3.33 3.58 0.14
N MET A 78 3.16 3.31 1.43
CA MET A 78 2.28 2.23 1.89
C MET A 78 0.79 2.51 1.62
N GLU A 79 0.35 3.78 1.68
CA GLU A 79 -1.00 4.16 1.27
C GLU A 79 -1.23 3.88 -0.21
N GLU A 80 -0.28 4.23 -1.08
CA GLU A 80 -0.38 3.94 -2.51
C GLU A 80 -0.42 2.44 -2.77
N TYR A 81 0.43 1.65 -2.10
CA TYR A 81 0.42 0.20 -2.19
C TYR A 81 -0.94 -0.40 -1.78
N VAL A 82 -1.44 -0.01 -0.61
CA VAL A 82 -2.72 -0.47 -0.07
C VAL A 82 -3.89 -0.08 -0.97
N ASN A 83 -3.93 1.17 -1.44
CA ASN A 83 -5.00 1.64 -2.33
C ASN A 83 -4.98 0.88 -3.67
N THR A 84 -3.79 0.62 -4.24
CA THR A 84 -3.65 -0.17 -5.48
C THR A 84 -4.12 -1.61 -5.26
N LEU A 85 -3.77 -2.23 -4.13
CA LEU A 85 -4.22 -3.58 -3.76
C LEU A 85 -5.75 -3.66 -3.63
N GLN A 86 -6.34 -2.68 -2.95
CA GLN A 86 -7.79 -2.60 -2.77
C GLN A 86 -8.52 -2.34 -4.09
N ALA A 87 -7.96 -1.51 -4.98
CA ALA A 87 -8.50 -1.27 -6.32
C ALA A 87 -8.50 -2.54 -7.17
N ALA A 88 -7.36 -3.25 -7.24
CA ALA A 88 -7.25 -4.51 -7.98
C ALA A 88 -8.29 -5.56 -7.52
N ARG A 89 -8.56 -5.65 -6.21
CA ARG A 89 -9.58 -6.56 -5.65
C ARG A 89 -11.01 -6.03 -5.80
N GLY A 90 -11.16 -4.72 -5.82
CA GLY A 90 -12.43 -4.01 -5.85
C GLY A 90 -13.28 -4.32 -7.09
N VAL A 91 -12.65 -4.67 -8.20
CA VAL A 91 -13.33 -5.03 -9.47
C VAL A 91 -14.42 -6.09 -9.25
N LEU A 92 -14.17 -7.11 -8.43
CA LEU A 92 -15.15 -8.16 -8.15
C LEU A 92 -16.31 -7.71 -7.25
N GLN A 93 -16.17 -6.57 -6.58
CA GLN A 93 -17.15 -6.03 -5.64
C GLN A 93 -18.03 -4.94 -6.28
N GLU A 94 -17.71 -4.51 -7.50
CA GLU A 94 -18.51 -3.52 -8.21
C GLU A 94 -19.94 -4.05 -8.46
N GLU A 95 -20.91 -3.19 -8.27
CA GLU A 95 -22.33 -3.52 -8.51
C GLU A 95 -22.57 -3.96 -9.95
N GLU A 96 -21.92 -3.29 -10.91
CA GLU A 96 -22.01 -3.62 -12.33
C GLU A 96 -21.46 -5.03 -12.61
N PHE A 97 -20.30 -5.39 -12.04
CA PHE A 97 -19.75 -6.75 -12.15
C PHE A 97 -20.69 -7.82 -11.57
N SER A 98 -21.34 -7.51 -10.45
CA SER A 98 -22.29 -8.42 -9.81
C SER A 98 -23.57 -8.60 -10.63
N ASN A 99 -23.98 -7.55 -11.37
CA ASN A 99 -25.21 -7.51 -12.12
C ASN A 99 -25.09 -8.00 -13.58
N LEU A 100 -23.89 -8.29 -14.07
CA LEU A 100 -23.65 -8.71 -15.46
C LEU A 100 -24.54 -9.86 -15.93
N LEU A 101 -24.87 -10.79 -15.03
CA LEU A 101 -25.70 -11.95 -15.29
C LEU A 101 -27.13 -11.81 -14.71
N SER A 102 -27.53 -10.62 -14.30
CA SER A 102 -28.89 -10.36 -13.83
C SER A 102 -29.88 -10.38 -15.01
N ALA A 103 -31.13 -10.72 -14.74
CA ALA A 103 -32.17 -10.71 -15.76
C ALA A 103 -32.29 -9.34 -16.44
N ASP A 104 -32.20 -8.26 -15.67
CA ASP A 104 -32.31 -6.88 -16.18
C ASP A 104 -31.18 -6.56 -17.17
N ASN A 105 -29.93 -7.00 -16.86
CA ASN A 105 -28.81 -6.79 -17.77
C ASN A 105 -28.89 -7.68 -19.02
N LEU A 106 -29.31 -8.93 -18.86
CA LEU A 106 -29.51 -9.85 -19.99
C LEU A 106 -30.58 -9.35 -20.94
N GLU A 107 -31.63 -8.68 -20.44
CA GLU A 107 -32.68 -8.04 -21.26
C GLU A 107 -32.19 -6.76 -21.92
N ALA A 108 -31.40 -5.94 -21.20
CA ALA A 108 -30.99 -4.62 -21.66
C ALA A 108 -29.83 -4.67 -22.68
N ASP A 109 -28.84 -5.57 -22.49
CA ASP A 109 -27.61 -5.66 -23.30
C ASP A 109 -27.63 -6.90 -24.25
N GLY A 110 -28.59 -7.82 -24.06
CA GLY A 110 -28.70 -8.97 -24.93
C GLY A 110 -29.32 -8.65 -26.31
N PRO A 111 -29.15 -9.52 -27.30
CA PRO A 111 -28.46 -10.81 -27.24
C PRO A 111 -26.95 -10.75 -27.49
N GLY A 112 -26.38 -9.62 -27.89
CA GLY A 112 -24.95 -9.50 -28.24
C GLY A 112 -24.01 -9.25 -27.07
N PHE A 113 -24.52 -8.70 -25.97
CA PHE A 113 -23.76 -8.37 -24.74
C PHE A 113 -22.52 -7.50 -24.96
N GLU A 114 -22.60 -6.58 -25.93
CA GLU A 114 -21.44 -5.74 -26.33
C GLU A 114 -20.94 -4.85 -25.20
N ALA A 115 -21.86 -4.22 -24.45
CA ALA A 115 -21.50 -3.35 -23.33
C ALA A 115 -20.90 -4.14 -22.17
N SER A 116 -21.51 -5.30 -21.83
CA SER A 116 -21.00 -6.18 -20.76
C SER A 116 -19.63 -6.76 -21.08
N LEU A 117 -19.40 -7.17 -22.34
CA LEU A 117 -18.12 -7.71 -22.78
C LEU A 117 -17.02 -6.63 -22.79
N ALA A 118 -17.34 -5.40 -23.24
CA ALA A 118 -16.44 -4.27 -23.21
C ALA A 118 -16.07 -3.87 -21.75
N TYR A 119 -17.04 -3.85 -20.84
CA TYR A 119 -16.80 -3.64 -19.41
C TYR A 119 -15.84 -4.68 -18.82
N LEU A 120 -16.04 -5.98 -19.12
CA LEU A 120 -15.16 -7.03 -18.63
C LEU A 120 -13.73 -6.91 -19.18
N GLU A 121 -13.55 -6.47 -20.43
CA GLU A 121 -12.23 -6.21 -21.02
C GLU A 121 -11.53 -5.04 -20.31
N GLU A 122 -12.24 -3.94 -20.07
CA GLU A 122 -11.73 -2.79 -19.35
C GLU A 122 -11.30 -3.16 -17.93
N LYS A 123 -12.15 -3.88 -17.18
CA LYS A 123 -11.87 -4.29 -15.81
C LYS A 123 -10.73 -5.29 -15.70
N GLN A 124 -10.56 -6.16 -16.66
CA GLN A 124 -9.40 -7.05 -16.73
C GLN A 124 -8.12 -6.24 -16.93
N ALA A 125 -8.12 -5.28 -17.84
CA ALA A 125 -6.95 -4.43 -18.09
C ALA A 125 -6.58 -3.57 -16.87
N GLU A 126 -7.58 -3.00 -16.17
CA GLU A 126 -7.38 -2.25 -14.92
C GLU A 126 -6.74 -3.13 -13.84
N ALA A 127 -7.32 -4.31 -13.57
CA ALA A 127 -6.79 -5.23 -12.56
C ALA A 127 -5.37 -5.69 -12.91
N ASP A 128 -5.10 -6.03 -14.16
CA ASP A 128 -3.77 -6.43 -14.63
C ASP A 128 -2.73 -5.31 -14.42
N ALA A 129 -3.07 -4.05 -14.75
CA ALA A 129 -2.20 -2.91 -14.54
C ALA A 129 -1.91 -2.66 -13.05
N ASP A 130 -2.91 -2.80 -12.19
CA ASP A 130 -2.75 -2.67 -10.74
C ASP A 130 -1.84 -3.76 -10.15
N PHE A 131 -1.98 -5.02 -10.60
CA PHE A 131 -1.09 -6.10 -10.16
C PHE A 131 0.35 -5.90 -10.65
N GLU A 132 0.57 -5.44 -11.89
CA GLU A 132 1.90 -5.10 -12.38
C GLU A 132 2.53 -3.96 -11.56
N LYS A 133 1.73 -2.95 -11.20
CA LYS A 133 2.16 -1.86 -10.33
C LYS A 133 2.53 -2.37 -8.93
N LEU A 134 1.73 -3.26 -8.32
CA LEU A 134 2.00 -3.86 -7.01
C LEU A 134 3.30 -4.66 -7.01
N LEU A 135 3.54 -5.48 -8.04
CA LEU A 135 4.78 -6.24 -8.21
C LEU A 135 5.99 -5.29 -8.25
N LYS A 136 5.89 -4.23 -9.05
CA LYS A 136 6.95 -3.22 -9.14
C LYS A 136 7.17 -2.50 -7.82
N MET A 137 6.11 -2.13 -7.10
CA MET A 137 6.20 -1.48 -5.78
C MET A 137 6.83 -2.38 -4.71
N ALA A 138 6.88 -3.70 -4.88
CA ALA A 138 7.57 -4.61 -3.98
C ALA A 138 9.09 -4.68 -4.21
N GLU A 139 9.61 -4.11 -5.31
CA GLU A 139 11.03 -4.11 -5.64
C GLU A 139 11.82 -3.08 -4.81
N GLU A 140 13.03 -3.44 -4.35
CA GLU A 140 13.91 -2.54 -3.58
C GLU A 140 14.20 -1.23 -4.33
N GLU A 141 14.38 -1.28 -5.65
CA GLU A 141 14.67 -0.10 -6.48
C GLU A 141 13.53 0.91 -6.42
N GLU A 142 12.28 0.48 -6.58
CA GLU A 142 11.09 1.33 -6.53
C GLU A 142 10.86 1.89 -5.13
N ILE A 143 11.01 1.05 -4.10
CA ILE A 143 10.96 1.47 -2.69
C ILE A 143 11.96 2.59 -2.44
N MET A 144 13.20 2.44 -2.89
CA MET A 144 14.24 3.42 -2.66
C MET A 144 14.06 4.68 -3.50
N ALA A 145 13.49 4.59 -4.70
CA ALA A 145 13.17 5.74 -5.55
C ALA A 145 12.21 6.72 -4.87
N ALA A 146 11.31 6.25 -4.03
CA ALA A 146 10.33 7.08 -3.32
C ALA A 146 10.96 8.13 -2.38
N ILE A 147 12.18 7.89 -1.87
CA ILE A 147 12.91 8.84 -1.01
C ILE A 147 13.96 9.66 -1.78
N GLU A 148 14.30 9.25 -3.00
CA GLU A 148 15.26 9.98 -3.82
C GLU A 148 14.67 11.32 -4.26
N GLY A 149 15.54 12.33 -4.41
CA GLY A 149 15.11 13.66 -4.81
C GLY A 149 14.43 14.52 -3.73
N LYS A 150 14.12 13.98 -2.55
CA LYS A 150 13.49 14.74 -1.44
C LYS A 150 14.48 15.60 -0.62
N GLY A 151 15.75 15.71 -1.03
CA GLY A 151 16.76 16.51 -0.32
C GLY A 151 17.16 15.94 1.06
N ILE A 152 16.83 14.70 1.32
CA ILE A 152 17.05 14.01 2.60
C ILE A 152 18.50 13.51 2.66
N ASN A 153 19.19 13.73 3.80
CA ASN A 153 20.58 13.31 3.97
C ASN A 153 20.72 11.77 4.09
N ALA A 154 21.97 11.29 3.98
CA ALA A 154 22.28 9.86 3.97
C ALA A 154 21.78 9.11 5.22
N TYR A 155 21.80 9.74 6.41
CA TYR A 155 21.31 9.14 7.65
C TYR A 155 19.80 8.84 7.59
N PHE A 156 19.00 9.78 7.12
CA PHE A 156 17.54 9.59 7.00
C PHE A 156 17.18 8.63 5.86
N ARG A 157 17.96 8.60 4.77
CA ARG A 157 17.81 7.57 3.73
C ARG A 157 18.10 6.16 4.27
N PHE A 158 19.12 6.03 5.12
CA PHE A 158 19.39 4.77 5.82
C PHE A 158 18.23 4.34 6.73
N LEU A 159 17.62 5.27 7.50
CA LEU A 159 16.44 4.96 8.32
C LEU A 159 15.25 4.54 7.46
N TYR A 160 14.98 5.25 6.38
CA TYR A 160 13.91 4.88 5.44
C TYR A 160 14.12 3.46 4.88
N ARG A 161 15.33 3.19 4.39
CA ARG A 161 15.70 1.88 3.87
C ARG A 161 15.45 0.78 4.90
N ARG A 162 15.90 0.98 6.13
CA ARG A 162 15.72 0.03 7.21
C ARG A 162 14.25 -0.26 7.49
N GLU A 163 13.43 0.77 7.66
CA GLU A 163 12.01 0.58 7.96
C GLU A 163 11.26 -0.06 6.79
N MET A 164 11.57 0.37 5.56
CA MET A 164 10.90 -0.19 4.39
C MET A 164 11.33 -1.62 4.10
N LEU A 165 12.63 -1.91 4.02
CA LEU A 165 13.11 -3.22 3.58
C LEU A 165 13.12 -4.27 4.69
N ASP A 166 13.41 -3.88 5.95
CA ASP A 166 13.55 -4.84 7.03
C ASP A 166 12.21 -5.07 7.78
N THR A 167 11.27 -4.10 7.72
CA THR A 167 10.01 -4.16 8.48
C THR A 167 8.78 -4.26 7.58
N LEU A 168 8.66 -3.42 6.55
CA LEU A 168 7.44 -3.31 5.74
C LEU A 168 7.44 -4.23 4.53
N GLN A 169 8.52 -4.32 3.77
CA GLN A 169 8.58 -5.20 2.60
C GLN A 169 8.26 -6.67 2.95
N PRO A 170 8.74 -7.25 4.07
CA PRO A 170 8.34 -8.61 4.47
C PRO A 170 6.86 -8.76 4.83
N ALA A 171 6.16 -7.65 5.10
CA ALA A 171 4.71 -7.64 5.37
C ALA A 171 3.86 -7.35 4.12
N MET A 172 4.48 -6.93 3.01
CA MET A 172 3.80 -6.82 1.71
C MET A 172 3.55 -8.20 1.13
N PHE A 173 2.58 -8.28 0.22
CA PHE A 173 2.30 -9.53 -0.47
C PHE A 173 3.49 -9.96 -1.34
N THR A 174 3.80 -11.24 -1.30
CA THR A 174 4.83 -11.85 -2.14
C THR A 174 4.38 -11.89 -3.61
N GLU A 175 5.34 -12.02 -4.51
CA GLU A 175 5.05 -12.19 -5.95
C GLU A 175 4.09 -13.36 -6.21
N GLU A 176 4.28 -14.50 -5.52
CA GLU A 176 3.41 -15.68 -5.64
C GLU A 176 1.97 -15.40 -5.17
N GLU A 177 1.80 -14.66 -4.05
CA GLU A 177 0.49 -14.28 -3.54
C GLU A 177 -0.22 -13.30 -4.47
N LEU A 178 0.50 -12.29 -5.00
CA LEU A 178 -0.04 -11.34 -5.97
C LEU A 178 -0.43 -12.03 -7.28
N GLN A 179 0.40 -12.95 -7.78
CA GLN A 179 0.08 -13.72 -8.99
C GLN A 179 -1.14 -14.62 -8.78
N THR A 180 -1.24 -15.29 -7.63
CA THR A 180 -2.40 -16.13 -7.29
C THR A 180 -3.69 -15.30 -7.22
N ALA A 181 -3.62 -14.10 -6.62
CA ALA A 181 -4.76 -13.18 -6.56
C ALA A 181 -5.17 -12.69 -7.96
N ARG A 182 -4.20 -12.30 -8.79
CA ARG A 182 -4.41 -11.91 -10.20
C ARG A 182 -5.11 -13.02 -10.98
N ASP A 183 -4.59 -14.25 -10.90
CA ASP A 183 -5.15 -15.39 -11.62
C ASP A 183 -6.59 -15.68 -11.17
N SER A 184 -6.88 -15.54 -9.88
CA SER A 184 -8.24 -15.73 -9.35
C SER A 184 -9.23 -14.66 -9.85
N ILE A 185 -8.80 -13.39 -9.92
CA ILE A 185 -9.63 -12.31 -10.47
C ILE A 185 -9.86 -12.53 -11.96
N ASN A 186 -8.81 -12.82 -12.71
CA ASN A 186 -8.90 -13.09 -14.14
C ASN A 186 -9.81 -14.30 -14.44
N ALA A 187 -9.71 -15.37 -13.67
CA ALA A 187 -10.59 -16.53 -13.79
C ALA A 187 -12.07 -16.16 -13.57
N SER A 188 -12.35 -15.26 -12.61
CA SER A 188 -13.72 -14.77 -12.34
C SER A 188 -14.26 -13.94 -13.50
N ILE A 189 -13.43 -13.08 -14.09
CA ILE A 189 -13.78 -12.26 -15.27
C ILE A 189 -14.01 -13.16 -16.48
N GLU A 190 -13.10 -14.09 -16.76
CA GLU A 190 -13.18 -15.03 -17.89
C GLU A 190 -14.41 -15.95 -17.80
N SER A 191 -14.78 -16.38 -16.59
CA SER A 191 -15.98 -17.18 -16.39
C SER A 191 -17.26 -16.43 -16.82
N ARG A 192 -17.36 -15.12 -16.47
CA ARG A 192 -18.50 -14.30 -16.91
C ARG A 192 -18.47 -14.01 -18.39
N ARG A 193 -17.28 -13.67 -18.93
CA ARG A 193 -17.08 -13.47 -20.37
C ARG A 193 -17.48 -14.70 -21.16
N GLY A 194 -17.02 -15.89 -20.75
CA GLY A 194 -17.37 -17.13 -21.41
C GLY A 194 -18.87 -17.40 -21.41
N LEU A 195 -19.57 -17.11 -20.30
CA LEU A 195 -21.02 -17.30 -20.26
C LEU A 195 -21.76 -16.30 -21.16
N LEU A 196 -21.40 -15.02 -21.15
CA LEU A 196 -22.01 -14.00 -22.02
C LEU A 196 -21.75 -14.30 -23.49
N THR A 197 -20.53 -14.69 -23.84
CA THR A 197 -20.16 -15.10 -25.21
C THR A 197 -20.97 -16.32 -25.65
N PHE A 198 -21.12 -17.31 -24.77
CA PHE A 198 -21.94 -18.49 -25.06
C PHE A 198 -23.40 -18.10 -25.31
N LEU A 199 -24.00 -17.24 -24.49
CA LEU A 199 -25.35 -16.75 -24.68
C LEU A 199 -25.49 -15.95 -26.00
N ALA A 200 -24.50 -15.13 -26.34
CA ALA A 200 -24.50 -14.40 -27.61
C ALA A 200 -24.41 -15.33 -28.83
N GLU A 201 -23.60 -16.37 -28.77
CA GLU A 201 -23.49 -17.38 -29.83
C GLU A 201 -24.76 -18.20 -29.99
N GLN A 202 -25.50 -18.43 -28.90
CA GLN A 202 -26.75 -19.21 -28.87
C GLN A 202 -27.99 -18.32 -28.90
N GLN A 203 -27.92 -17.10 -29.39
CA GLN A 203 -28.96 -16.08 -29.30
C GLN A 203 -30.32 -16.51 -29.88
N GLU A 204 -30.35 -17.46 -30.81
CA GLU A 204 -31.58 -17.98 -31.42
C GLU A 204 -32.17 -19.19 -30.65
N HIS A 205 -31.46 -19.69 -29.63
CA HIS A 205 -31.79 -20.93 -28.91
C HIS A 205 -32.12 -20.68 -27.43
N TRP A 206 -32.22 -19.45 -26.99
CA TRP A 206 -32.66 -19.13 -25.63
C TRP A 206 -33.57 -17.92 -25.58
N GLU A 207 -34.41 -17.88 -24.56
CA GLU A 207 -35.26 -16.74 -24.23
C GLU A 207 -35.24 -16.45 -22.72
N LEU A 208 -35.53 -15.22 -22.34
CA LEU A 208 -35.65 -14.84 -20.94
C LEU A 208 -37.13 -14.96 -20.49
N VAL A 209 -37.44 -15.98 -19.68
CA VAL A 209 -38.77 -16.21 -19.13
C VAL A 209 -38.79 -16.07 -17.62
N ASN A 210 -39.56 -15.12 -17.12
CA ASN A 210 -39.62 -14.83 -15.66
C ASN A 210 -38.25 -14.63 -15.00
N GLY A 211 -37.34 -13.93 -15.68
CA GLY A 211 -35.98 -13.65 -15.18
C GLY A 211 -35.03 -14.84 -15.21
N ARG A 212 -35.33 -15.88 -15.98
CA ARG A 212 -34.49 -17.07 -16.17
C ARG A 212 -34.23 -17.32 -17.64
N VAL A 213 -33.00 -17.69 -17.94
CA VAL A 213 -32.63 -18.14 -19.28
C VAL A 213 -33.18 -19.56 -19.48
N ASN A 214 -34.04 -19.73 -20.50
CA ASN A 214 -34.54 -21.01 -20.94
C ASN A 214 -34.01 -21.29 -22.33
N PHE A 215 -33.41 -22.44 -22.51
CA PHE A 215 -32.99 -22.92 -23.83
C PHE A 215 -34.11 -23.73 -24.48
N ASP A 216 -34.21 -23.64 -25.81
CA ASP A 216 -35.08 -24.52 -26.57
C ASP A 216 -34.72 -25.96 -26.31
N ALA A 217 -35.70 -26.79 -26.02
CA ALA A 217 -35.48 -28.24 -25.93
C ALA A 217 -35.13 -28.72 -27.33
N ASP A 218 -33.97 -29.34 -27.52
CA ASP A 218 -33.67 -30.09 -28.74
C ASP A 218 -34.79 -31.13 -28.96
N GLU A 219 -35.48 -31.04 -30.09
CA GLU A 219 -36.48 -32.04 -30.53
C GLU A 219 -35.77 -33.37 -30.91
#